data_eee917a43f8ad203ecf84f1d1eeba8c8
#
_entry.id   eee917a43f8ad203ecf84f1d1eeba8c8
#
_cell.length_a   1.000
_cell.length_b   1.000
_cell.length_c   1.000
_cell.angle_alpha   90.00
_cell.angle_beta   90.00
_cell.angle_gamma   90.00
#
_symmetry.space_group_name_H-M   'P 1'
#
loop_
_entity.id
_entity.type
_entity.pdbx_description
1 polymer ?
#
loop_
_entity_poly.entity_id
_entity_poly.type
_entity_poly.pdbx_seq_one_letter_code
_entity_poly.pdbx_strand_id
1 'polypeptide(L)'
;MAQRAAPGTEDDSDAEILEVPVLRDEVDDLVAAWRAQRPDLDVEPMEVLSRISRLARHLDIARRGAFADHGLETWEFDVLSALRRQGPPFQLTPGALLRATLVTSGTMTNRIDRLATAGLVRREPDPTDKRGVLVTLTKQGVAKADAALADLLRRERALLADLDRGERQHLADLMRILLAPFDAELRPAPQGSRWAARVSQRSSRSDFSDWTARSSAPREVSFS
;
A
#
# COMPACT_ATOMS: atom_id res chain seq x y z
N MET A 1 37.77 54.33 -30.01
CA MET A 1 36.64 54.15 -29.14
C MET A 1 36.37 52.64 -29.06
N ALA A 2 36.76 52.03 -27.92
CA ALA A 2 36.69 50.58 -27.70
C ALA A 2 35.42 50.27 -26.94
N GLN A 3 34.58 49.38 -27.49
CA GLN A 3 33.36 48.89 -26.89
C GLN A 3 33.68 47.60 -26.12
N ARG A 4 33.54 47.65 -24.82
CA ARG A 4 33.79 46.56 -23.87
C ARG A 4 32.55 45.66 -23.83
N ALA A 5 32.68 44.37 -24.19
CA ALA A 5 31.67 43.35 -23.99
C ALA A 5 31.60 42.98 -22.50
N ALA A 6 30.41 42.86 -21.96
CA ALA A 6 30.13 42.35 -20.63
C ALA A 6 30.24 40.82 -20.57
N PRO A 7 30.72 40.20 -19.49
CA PRO A 7 30.73 38.74 -19.34
C PRO A 7 29.35 38.25 -18.98
N GLY A 8 28.96 37.14 -19.64
CA GLY A 8 27.73 36.38 -19.34
C GLY A 8 27.80 35.78 -17.94
N THR A 9 26.72 35.89 -17.21
CA THR A 9 26.45 35.15 -15.98
C THR A 9 26.18 33.72 -16.34
N GLU A 10 27.12 32.83 -16.05
CA GLU A 10 26.87 31.39 -15.98
C GLU A 10 25.92 31.15 -14.79
N ASP A 11 24.72 30.64 -15.09
CA ASP A 11 23.73 30.18 -14.13
C ASP A 11 24.21 28.81 -13.63
N ASP A 12 25.01 28.85 -12.57
CA ASP A 12 25.47 27.67 -11.85
C ASP A 12 24.36 27.26 -10.85
N SER A 13 23.33 26.67 -11.38
CA SER A 13 22.32 25.99 -10.54
C SER A 13 22.89 24.65 -10.07
N ASP A 14 23.85 24.78 -9.11
CA ASP A 14 24.28 23.65 -8.30
C ASP A 14 23.02 23.01 -7.66
N ALA A 15 22.57 21.91 -8.23
CA ALA A 15 21.60 21.03 -7.59
C ALA A 15 22.26 20.58 -6.28
N GLU A 16 21.84 21.18 -5.17
CA GLU A 16 22.21 20.81 -3.82
C GLU A 16 21.80 19.35 -3.61
N ILE A 17 22.76 18.45 -3.81
CA ILE A 17 22.61 17.03 -3.48
C ILE A 17 22.49 17.01 -1.96
N LEU A 18 21.27 16.90 -1.46
CA LEU A 18 20.97 16.68 -0.04
C LEU A 18 21.79 15.46 0.40
N GLU A 19 22.87 15.67 1.12
CA GLU A 19 23.61 14.63 1.84
C GLU A 19 22.67 14.08 2.93
N VAL A 20 21.86 13.08 2.57
CA VAL A 20 21.15 12.29 3.56
C VAL A 20 22.23 11.59 4.40
N PRO A 21 22.26 11.77 5.72
CA PRO A 21 23.20 11.05 6.58
C PRO A 21 23.09 9.57 6.26
N VAL A 22 24.20 8.93 5.91
CA VAL A 22 24.21 7.48 5.60
C VAL A 22 23.98 6.73 6.90
N LEU A 23 22.72 6.61 7.29
CA LEU A 23 22.30 5.78 8.42
C LEU A 23 22.43 4.33 7.98
N ARG A 24 23.39 3.63 8.54
CA ARG A 24 23.57 2.20 8.34
C ARG A 24 22.51 1.43 9.13
N ASP A 25 21.84 0.48 8.47
CA ASP A 25 20.83 -0.37 9.08
C ASP A 25 21.14 -1.89 8.90
N GLU A 26 20.31 -2.75 9.48
CA GLU A 26 20.48 -4.21 9.39
C GLU A 26 20.41 -4.75 7.93
N VAL A 27 19.80 -4.02 7.01
CA VAL A 27 19.73 -4.43 5.60
C VAL A 27 21.08 -4.24 4.94
N ASP A 28 21.84 -3.21 5.32
CA ASP A 28 23.20 -3.02 4.81
C ASP A 28 24.10 -4.21 5.20
N ASP A 29 23.99 -4.70 6.44
CA ASP A 29 24.74 -5.87 6.90
C ASP A 29 24.28 -7.16 6.18
N LEU A 30 22.97 -7.32 5.96
CA LEU A 30 22.39 -8.42 5.20
C LEU A 30 22.92 -8.44 3.74
N VAL A 31 22.89 -7.31 3.07
CA VAL A 31 23.33 -7.18 1.68
C VAL A 31 24.84 -7.42 1.57
N ALA A 32 25.64 -6.87 2.50
CA ALA A 32 27.08 -7.07 2.55
C ALA A 32 27.42 -8.57 2.75
N ALA A 33 26.71 -9.28 3.62
CA ALA A 33 26.89 -10.71 3.83
C ALA A 33 26.59 -11.53 2.55
N TRP A 34 25.51 -11.20 1.85
CA TRP A 34 25.18 -11.87 0.59
C TRP A 34 26.20 -11.57 -0.52
N ARG A 35 26.66 -10.33 -0.66
CA ARG A 35 27.73 -9.97 -1.61
C ARG A 35 29.01 -10.79 -1.37
N ALA A 36 29.34 -11.03 -0.11
CA ALA A 36 30.51 -11.83 0.26
C ALA A 36 30.33 -13.32 -0.04
N GLN A 37 29.14 -13.90 0.19
CA GLN A 37 28.88 -15.32 0.03
C GLN A 37 28.47 -15.72 -1.39
N ARG A 38 27.83 -14.80 -2.12
CA ARG A 38 27.33 -15.02 -3.49
C ARG A 38 27.69 -13.86 -4.40
N PRO A 39 29.01 -13.66 -4.68
CA PRO A 39 29.49 -12.60 -5.56
C PRO A 39 29.03 -12.77 -7.02
N ASP A 40 28.49 -13.93 -7.37
CA ASP A 40 27.90 -14.27 -8.67
C ASP A 40 26.47 -13.72 -8.84
N LEU A 41 25.82 -13.26 -7.78
CA LEU A 41 24.45 -12.74 -7.81
C LEU A 41 24.41 -11.23 -7.65
N ASP A 42 23.52 -10.59 -8.42
CA ASP A 42 23.13 -9.20 -8.17
C ASP A 42 22.16 -9.14 -6.99
N VAL A 43 22.59 -8.61 -5.87
CA VAL A 43 21.82 -8.46 -4.63
C VAL A 43 21.30 -7.03 -4.41
N GLU A 44 21.53 -6.10 -5.35
CA GLU A 44 21.06 -4.71 -5.29
C GLU A 44 19.55 -4.60 -5.00
N PRO A 45 18.65 -5.41 -5.60
CA PRO A 45 17.22 -5.35 -5.31
C PRO A 45 16.88 -5.56 -3.82
N MET A 46 17.72 -6.25 -3.06
CA MET A 46 17.51 -6.49 -1.62
C MET A 46 17.62 -5.18 -0.83
N GLU A 47 18.40 -4.22 -1.28
CA GLU A 47 18.55 -2.91 -0.61
C GLU A 47 17.21 -2.19 -0.49
N VAL A 48 16.35 -2.30 -1.50
CA VAL A 48 15.01 -1.69 -1.51
C VAL A 48 13.97 -2.63 -0.91
N LEU A 49 13.87 -3.86 -1.44
CA LEU A 49 12.75 -4.74 -1.11
C LEU A 49 12.80 -5.28 0.31
N SER A 50 14.00 -5.48 0.89
CA SER A 50 14.14 -5.88 2.29
C SER A 50 13.70 -4.76 3.24
N ARG A 51 14.03 -3.49 2.94
CA ARG A 51 13.54 -2.35 3.72
C ARG A 51 12.03 -2.19 3.64
N ILE A 52 11.45 -2.35 2.44
CA ILE A 52 9.98 -2.35 2.27
C ILE A 52 9.33 -3.46 3.11
N SER A 53 9.86 -4.68 3.07
CA SER A 53 9.32 -5.81 3.83
C SER A 53 9.39 -5.59 5.33
N ARG A 54 10.50 -5.03 5.83
CA ARG A 54 10.66 -4.67 7.26
C ARG A 54 9.69 -3.56 7.67
N LEU A 55 9.59 -2.50 6.86
CA LEU A 55 8.67 -1.40 7.10
C LEU A 55 7.21 -1.89 7.11
N ALA A 56 6.82 -2.73 6.15
CA ALA A 56 5.47 -3.29 6.09
C ALA A 56 5.11 -4.06 7.36
N ARG A 57 6.06 -4.82 7.93
CA ARG A 57 5.87 -5.52 9.22
C ARG A 57 5.63 -4.55 10.38
N HIS A 58 6.40 -3.46 10.47
CA HIS A 58 6.22 -2.45 11.51
C HIS A 58 4.89 -1.71 11.36
N LEU A 59 4.52 -1.36 10.13
CA LEU A 59 3.21 -0.75 9.82
C LEU A 59 2.06 -1.67 10.23
N ASP A 60 2.15 -2.97 9.96
CA ASP A 60 1.11 -3.93 10.34
C ASP A 60 0.97 -4.05 11.88
N ILE A 61 2.07 -4.04 12.61
CA ILE A 61 2.05 -3.99 14.09
C ILE A 61 1.40 -2.70 14.59
N ALA A 62 1.78 -1.55 14.05
CA ALA A 62 1.24 -0.25 14.44
C ALA A 62 -0.27 -0.17 14.16
N ARG A 63 -0.73 -0.68 13.01
CA ARG A 63 -2.14 -0.75 12.62
C ARG A 63 -2.95 -1.62 13.58
N ARG A 64 -2.46 -2.84 13.87
CA ARG A 64 -3.14 -3.73 14.83
C ARG A 64 -3.26 -3.08 16.20
N GLY A 65 -2.21 -2.41 16.69
CA GLY A 65 -2.25 -1.68 17.94
C GLY A 65 -3.27 -0.54 17.92
N ALA A 66 -3.27 0.29 16.87
CA ALA A 66 -4.21 1.39 16.72
C ALA A 66 -5.68 0.92 16.72
N PHE A 67 -5.98 -0.21 16.08
CA PHE A 67 -7.35 -0.74 16.02
C PHE A 67 -7.75 -1.43 17.34
N ALA A 68 -6.83 -2.16 17.97
CA ALA A 68 -7.08 -2.84 19.24
C ALA A 68 -7.42 -1.86 20.36
N ASP A 69 -6.81 -0.67 20.41
CA ASP A 69 -7.13 0.40 21.37
C ASP A 69 -8.58 0.90 21.25
N HIS A 70 -9.21 0.68 20.10
CA HIS A 70 -10.62 0.95 19.87
C HIS A 70 -11.50 -0.31 19.91
N GLY A 71 -10.96 -1.46 20.36
CA GLY A 71 -11.65 -2.74 20.39
C GLY A 71 -12.10 -3.18 19.00
N LEU A 72 -11.23 -3.03 17.99
CA LEU A 72 -11.42 -3.48 16.62
C LEU A 72 -10.29 -4.43 16.23
N GLU A 73 -10.64 -5.48 15.50
CA GLU A 73 -9.70 -6.26 14.70
C GLU A 73 -9.42 -5.50 13.38
N THR A 74 -8.27 -5.78 12.74
CA THR A 74 -7.91 -5.13 11.47
C THR A 74 -8.99 -5.28 10.41
N TRP A 75 -9.55 -6.50 10.24
CA TRP A 75 -10.61 -6.73 9.26
C TRP A 75 -11.91 -5.97 9.57
N GLU A 76 -12.22 -5.71 10.84
CA GLU A 76 -13.39 -4.90 11.23
C GLU A 76 -13.20 -3.46 10.78
N PHE A 77 -12.03 -2.90 11.05
CA PHE A 77 -11.69 -1.57 10.55
C PHE A 77 -11.74 -1.50 9.03
N ASP A 78 -11.24 -2.52 8.30
CA ASP A 78 -11.27 -2.54 6.83
C ASP A 78 -12.70 -2.44 6.28
N VAL A 79 -13.64 -3.18 6.86
CA VAL A 79 -15.07 -3.12 6.48
C VAL A 79 -15.68 -1.77 6.84
N LEU A 80 -15.49 -1.30 8.07
CA LEU A 80 -16.04 -0.02 8.54
C LEU A 80 -15.49 1.14 7.71
N SER A 81 -14.18 1.15 7.44
CA SER A 81 -13.55 2.19 6.63
C SER A 81 -13.99 2.16 5.16
N ALA A 82 -14.26 0.98 4.59
CA ALA A 82 -14.82 0.86 3.25
C ALA A 82 -16.20 1.51 3.16
N LEU A 83 -17.08 1.27 4.15
CA LEU A 83 -18.38 1.92 4.24
C LEU A 83 -18.23 3.44 4.48
N ARG A 84 -17.34 3.84 5.37
CA ARG A 84 -17.13 5.25 5.74
C ARG A 84 -16.69 6.12 4.56
N ARG A 85 -15.82 5.57 3.69
CA ARG A 85 -15.32 6.27 2.49
C ARG A 85 -16.37 6.52 1.42
N GLN A 86 -17.55 5.87 1.49
CA GLN A 86 -18.65 6.14 0.54
C GLN A 86 -19.33 7.49 0.79
N GLY A 87 -19.12 8.11 1.95
CA GLY A 87 -19.93 9.26 2.34
C GLY A 87 -21.36 8.84 2.75
N PRO A 88 -22.17 9.81 3.24
CA PRO A 88 -23.55 9.52 3.60
C PRO A 88 -24.34 8.93 2.41
N PRO A 89 -25.14 7.89 2.63
CA PRO A 89 -25.55 7.26 3.89
C PRO A 89 -24.62 6.16 4.39
N PHE A 90 -23.35 6.06 3.95
CA PHE A 90 -22.31 5.12 4.42
C PHE A 90 -22.72 3.66 4.19
N GLN A 91 -23.14 3.33 2.99
CA GLN A 91 -23.67 2.01 2.67
C GLN A 91 -23.05 1.39 1.42
N LEU A 92 -22.92 0.08 1.43
CA LEU A 92 -22.44 -0.74 0.32
C LEU A 92 -23.22 -2.08 0.28
N THR A 93 -23.28 -2.67 -0.89
CA THR A 93 -23.70 -4.09 -1.00
C THR A 93 -22.58 -5.01 -0.51
N PRO A 94 -22.89 -6.23 -0.03
CA PRO A 94 -21.87 -7.22 0.33
C PRO A 94 -20.86 -7.49 -0.79
N GLY A 95 -21.33 -7.52 -2.06
CA GLY A 95 -20.47 -7.68 -3.22
C GLY A 95 -19.49 -6.52 -3.42
N ALA A 96 -19.89 -5.27 -3.14
CA ALA A 96 -19.01 -4.12 -3.18
C ALA A 96 -18.00 -4.16 -2.02
N LEU A 97 -18.39 -4.61 -0.83
CA LEU A 97 -17.48 -4.82 0.31
C LEU A 97 -16.40 -5.88 0.01
N LEU A 98 -16.78 -6.98 -0.66
CA LEU A 98 -15.82 -8.00 -1.10
C LEU A 98 -14.71 -7.39 -1.94
N ARG A 99 -15.09 -6.61 -2.96
CA ARG A 99 -14.12 -5.93 -3.83
C ARG A 99 -13.25 -4.91 -3.10
N ALA A 100 -13.83 -4.23 -2.12
CA ALA A 100 -13.12 -3.20 -1.35
C ALA A 100 -12.14 -3.76 -0.31
N THR A 101 -12.34 -5.01 0.15
CA THR A 101 -11.56 -5.63 1.23
C THR A 101 -10.77 -6.88 0.80
N LEU A 102 -10.86 -7.27 -0.48
CA LEU A 102 -10.12 -8.38 -1.08
C LEU A 102 -10.28 -9.73 -0.33
N VAL A 103 -11.49 -10.05 0.13
CA VAL A 103 -11.80 -11.30 0.84
C VAL A 103 -12.83 -12.14 0.09
N THR A 104 -13.03 -13.42 0.50
CA THR A 104 -14.02 -14.32 -0.10
C THR A 104 -15.44 -14.02 0.38
N SER A 105 -16.45 -14.46 -0.39
CA SER A 105 -17.87 -14.20 -0.10
C SER A 105 -18.34 -14.80 1.24
N GLY A 106 -17.96 -16.05 1.54
CA GLY A 106 -18.32 -16.69 2.82
C GLY A 106 -17.74 -15.96 4.02
N THR A 107 -16.48 -15.51 3.92
CA THR A 107 -15.84 -14.69 4.94
C THR A 107 -16.56 -13.36 5.14
N MET A 108 -16.99 -12.69 4.06
CA MET A 108 -17.68 -11.40 4.16
C MET A 108 -19.03 -11.50 4.86
N THR A 109 -19.82 -12.54 4.59
CA THR A 109 -21.11 -12.75 5.27
C THR A 109 -20.92 -12.84 6.78
N ASN A 110 -19.98 -13.67 7.23
CA ASN A 110 -19.67 -13.84 8.66
C ASN A 110 -19.18 -12.50 9.28
N ARG A 111 -18.31 -11.76 8.58
CA ARG A 111 -17.82 -10.44 9.03
C ARG A 111 -18.96 -9.44 9.23
N ILE A 112 -19.89 -9.37 8.28
CA ILE A 112 -21.05 -8.46 8.37
C ILE A 112 -21.93 -8.88 9.54
N ASP A 113 -22.15 -10.19 9.78
CA ASP A 113 -22.96 -10.69 10.90
C ASP A 113 -22.33 -10.32 12.26
N ARG A 114 -21.01 -10.49 12.41
CA ARG A 114 -20.30 -10.08 13.62
C ARG A 114 -20.39 -8.58 13.86
N LEU A 115 -20.19 -7.76 12.83
CA LEU A 115 -20.30 -6.28 12.93
C LEU A 115 -21.74 -5.84 13.23
N ALA A 116 -22.76 -6.54 12.72
CA ALA A 116 -24.16 -6.26 13.03
C ALA A 116 -24.48 -6.63 14.47
N THR A 117 -24.01 -7.78 14.96
CA THR A 117 -24.14 -8.18 16.37
C THR A 117 -23.46 -7.19 17.31
N ALA A 118 -22.30 -6.62 16.91
CA ALA A 118 -21.61 -5.57 17.66
C ALA A 118 -22.28 -4.19 17.54
N GLY A 119 -23.37 -4.06 16.77
CA GLY A 119 -24.10 -2.80 16.59
C GLY A 119 -23.38 -1.75 15.75
N LEU A 120 -22.31 -2.13 15.01
CA LEU A 120 -21.48 -1.21 14.22
C LEU A 120 -22.03 -1.02 12.81
N VAL A 121 -22.75 -2.02 12.28
CA VAL A 121 -23.45 -1.92 11.00
C VAL A 121 -24.90 -2.44 11.16
N ARG A 122 -25.75 -2.15 10.18
CA ARG A 122 -27.07 -2.76 10.04
C ARG A 122 -27.25 -3.24 8.61
N ARG A 123 -28.11 -4.27 8.43
CA ARG A 123 -28.55 -4.74 7.12
C ARG A 123 -29.90 -4.14 6.80
N GLU A 124 -30.06 -3.68 5.58
CA GLU A 124 -31.31 -3.10 5.09
C GLU A 124 -31.63 -3.70 3.73
N PRO A 125 -32.93 -3.89 3.36
CA PRO A 125 -33.28 -4.23 2.00
C PRO A 125 -32.80 -3.15 1.03
N ASP A 126 -32.32 -3.56 -0.15
CA ASP A 126 -31.98 -2.60 -1.19
C ASP A 126 -33.29 -2.08 -1.83
N PRO A 127 -33.56 -0.77 -1.82
CA PRO A 127 -34.77 -0.22 -2.41
C PRO A 127 -34.84 -0.37 -3.93
N THR A 128 -33.71 -0.62 -4.58
CA THR A 128 -33.58 -0.75 -6.04
C THR A 128 -33.55 -2.21 -6.52
N ASP A 129 -33.20 -3.15 -5.61
CA ASP A 129 -33.19 -4.59 -5.90
C ASP A 129 -33.92 -5.35 -4.77
N LYS A 130 -35.08 -5.91 -5.07
CA LYS A 130 -35.91 -6.67 -4.11
C LYS A 130 -35.16 -7.86 -3.46
N ARG A 131 -34.11 -8.36 -4.06
CA ARG A 131 -33.26 -9.46 -3.54
C ARG A 131 -31.96 -8.94 -2.94
N GLY A 132 -31.69 -7.64 -3.07
CA GLY A 132 -30.50 -6.97 -2.63
C GLY A 132 -30.52 -6.66 -1.14
N VAL A 133 -29.33 -6.63 -0.55
CA VAL A 133 -29.09 -6.19 0.83
C VAL A 133 -28.04 -5.09 0.81
N LEU A 134 -28.29 -4.03 1.54
CA LEU A 134 -27.34 -2.97 1.84
C LEU A 134 -26.81 -3.14 3.25
N VAL A 135 -25.51 -2.92 3.42
CA VAL A 135 -24.85 -2.85 4.71
C VAL A 135 -24.55 -1.38 4.98
N THR A 136 -25.07 -0.84 6.06
CA THR A 136 -24.99 0.58 6.41
C THR A 136 -24.31 0.75 7.76
N LEU A 137 -23.39 1.72 7.90
CA LEU A 137 -22.82 2.07 9.20
C LEU A 137 -23.91 2.64 10.14
N THR A 138 -23.87 2.22 11.39
CA THR A 138 -24.59 2.89 12.46
C THR A 138 -23.84 4.16 12.91
N LYS A 139 -24.48 5.02 13.71
CA LYS A 139 -23.80 6.15 14.33
C LYS A 139 -22.59 5.70 15.16
N GLN A 140 -22.73 4.58 15.88
CA GLN A 140 -21.63 3.99 16.65
C GLN A 140 -20.51 3.48 15.72
N GLY A 141 -20.85 2.83 14.61
CA GLY A 141 -19.88 2.39 13.61
C GLY A 141 -19.09 3.54 12.99
N VAL A 142 -19.76 4.66 12.66
CA VAL A 142 -19.10 5.87 12.16
C VAL A 142 -18.13 6.43 13.21
N ALA A 143 -18.58 6.63 14.46
CA ALA A 143 -17.74 7.18 15.52
C ALA A 143 -16.52 6.30 15.79
N LYS A 144 -16.70 4.97 15.80
CA LYS A 144 -15.61 4.02 16.05
C LYS A 144 -14.60 3.98 14.90
N ALA A 145 -15.08 4.00 13.66
CA ALA A 145 -14.22 4.06 12.47
C ALA A 145 -13.40 5.35 12.43
N ASP A 146 -14.03 6.49 12.71
CA ASP A 146 -13.37 7.81 12.69
C ASP A 146 -12.31 7.92 13.81
N ALA A 147 -12.60 7.43 15.02
CA ALA A 147 -11.65 7.42 16.13
C ALA A 147 -10.43 6.51 15.84
N ALA A 148 -10.67 5.30 15.34
CA ALA A 148 -9.60 4.38 14.96
C ALA A 148 -8.73 4.92 13.81
N LEU A 149 -9.34 5.58 12.82
CA LEU A 149 -8.59 6.24 11.74
C LEU A 149 -7.72 7.39 12.27
N ALA A 150 -8.25 8.22 13.17
CA ALA A 150 -7.50 9.32 13.75
C ALA A 150 -6.27 8.84 14.52
N ASP A 151 -6.38 7.75 15.28
CA ASP A 151 -5.28 7.13 15.98
C ASP A 151 -4.24 6.53 15.03
N LEU A 152 -4.69 5.79 14.03
CA LEU A 152 -3.81 5.25 12.98
C LEU A 152 -2.98 6.36 12.34
N LEU A 153 -3.64 7.44 11.88
CA LEU A 153 -2.94 8.55 11.22
C LEU A 153 -1.96 9.28 12.15
N ARG A 154 -2.23 9.33 13.45
CA ARG A 154 -1.29 9.87 14.43
C ARG A 154 -0.02 9.02 14.51
N ARG A 155 -0.15 7.69 14.54
CA ARG A 155 0.99 6.75 14.57
C ARG A 155 1.76 6.77 13.25
N GLU A 156 1.08 6.81 12.12
CA GLU A 156 1.72 6.88 10.80
C GLU A 156 2.49 8.20 10.63
N ARG A 157 1.98 9.33 11.13
CA ARG A 157 2.72 10.59 11.14
C ARG A 157 4.01 10.49 11.96
N ALA A 158 3.99 9.80 13.08
CA ALA A 158 5.18 9.62 13.91
C ALA A 158 6.26 8.80 13.16
N LEU A 159 5.88 7.82 12.35
CA LEU A 159 6.81 7.06 11.53
C LEU A 159 7.44 7.88 10.39
N LEU A 160 6.79 8.97 9.99
CA LEU A 160 7.27 9.85 8.94
C LEU A 160 7.87 11.15 9.49
N ALA A 161 8.10 11.24 10.82
CA ALA A 161 8.47 12.49 11.46
C ALA A 161 9.81 13.06 10.96
N ASP A 162 10.76 12.17 10.68
CA ASP A 162 12.12 12.53 10.25
C ASP A 162 12.23 12.89 8.76
N LEU A 163 11.15 12.72 8.00
CA LEU A 163 11.08 13.12 6.60
C LEU A 163 10.40 14.48 6.47
N ASP A 164 10.96 15.35 5.65
CA ASP A 164 10.29 16.58 5.27
C ASP A 164 9.13 16.35 4.28
N ARG A 165 8.44 17.42 3.88
CA ARG A 165 7.29 17.32 2.96
C ARG A 165 7.71 16.86 1.56
N GLY A 166 8.85 17.28 1.07
CA GLY A 166 9.38 16.94 -0.26
C GLY A 166 9.78 15.47 -0.30
N GLU A 167 10.53 15.01 0.71
CA GLU A 167 10.95 13.62 0.85
C GLU A 167 9.77 12.66 0.95
N ARG A 168 8.72 13.00 1.73
CA ARG A 168 7.48 12.20 1.79
C ARG A 168 6.79 12.11 0.45
N GLN A 169 6.74 13.22 -0.30
CA GLN A 169 6.14 13.24 -1.63
C GLN A 169 6.95 12.39 -2.61
N HIS A 170 8.27 12.53 -2.60
CA HIS A 170 9.18 11.75 -3.45
C HIS A 170 9.07 10.24 -3.16
N LEU A 171 9.07 9.86 -1.88
CA LEU A 171 8.86 8.47 -1.47
C LEU A 171 7.52 7.93 -1.97
N ALA A 172 6.43 8.70 -1.84
CA ALA A 172 5.12 8.32 -2.35
C ALA A 172 5.11 8.13 -3.87
N ASP A 173 5.86 8.96 -4.61
CA ASP A 173 5.99 8.85 -6.07
C ASP A 173 6.75 7.57 -6.48
N LEU A 174 7.84 7.26 -5.80
CA LEU A 174 8.58 6.01 -6.02
C LEU A 174 7.73 4.78 -5.71
N MET A 175 6.97 4.79 -4.61
CA MET A 175 6.06 3.70 -4.27
C MET A 175 4.95 3.52 -5.31
N ARG A 176 4.40 4.60 -5.90
CA ARG A 176 3.44 4.50 -7.01
C ARG A 176 4.04 3.80 -8.23
N ILE A 177 5.30 4.09 -8.56
CA ILE A 177 5.99 3.43 -9.68
C ILE A 177 6.11 1.93 -9.43
N LEU A 178 6.47 1.53 -8.20
CA LEU A 178 6.60 0.12 -7.83
C LEU A 178 5.25 -0.61 -7.78
N LEU A 179 4.17 0.06 -7.35
CA LEU A 179 2.83 -0.52 -7.23
C LEU A 179 2.07 -0.57 -8.56
N ALA A 180 2.41 0.28 -9.53
CA ALA A 180 1.67 0.40 -10.79
C ALA A 180 1.45 -0.92 -11.55
N PRO A 181 2.38 -1.88 -11.62
CA PRO A 181 2.14 -3.18 -12.26
C PRO A 181 1.04 -3.99 -11.60
N PHE A 182 0.97 -3.98 -10.26
CA PHE A 182 -0.02 -4.73 -9.48
C PHE A 182 -1.41 -4.10 -9.55
N ASP A 183 -1.49 -2.76 -9.57
CA ASP A 183 -2.74 -2.03 -9.73
C ASP A 183 -3.36 -2.22 -11.12
N ALA A 184 -2.55 -2.44 -12.15
CA ALA A 184 -3.00 -2.69 -13.51
C ALA A 184 -3.76 -4.02 -13.64
N GLU A 185 -3.41 -5.03 -12.85
CA GLU A 185 -4.12 -6.32 -12.79
C GLU A 185 -5.49 -6.19 -12.11
N LEU A 186 -5.65 -5.25 -11.20
CA LEU A 186 -6.87 -5.03 -10.42
C LEU A 186 -7.85 -4.03 -11.06
N ARG A 187 -7.38 -3.20 -11.98
CA ARG A 187 -8.16 -2.16 -12.66
C ARG A 187 -7.88 -2.19 -14.17
N PRO A 188 -8.84 -2.54 -15.03
CA PRO A 188 -8.65 -2.38 -16.48
C PRO A 188 -8.26 -0.94 -16.77
N ALA A 189 -7.13 -0.75 -17.45
CA ALA A 189 -6.57 0.55 -17.73
C ALA A 189 -7.58 1.44 -18.51
N PRO A 190 -7.75 2.72 -18.14
CA PRO A 190 -8.48 3.65 -18.98
C PRO A 190 -7.78 3.73 -20.33
N GLN A 191 -8.52 3.47 -21.40
CA GLN A 191 -8.01 3.51 -22.77
C GLN A 191 -7.40 4.90 -23.04
N GLY A 192 -6.09 4.94 -23.39
CA GLY A 192 -5.40 6.15 -23.80
C GLY A 192 -4.34 6.74 -22.86
N SER A 193 -3.99 6.10 -21.76
CA SER A 193 -2.95 6.63 -20.87
C SER A 193 -1.53 6.31 -21.35
N ARG A 194 -0.66 7.34 -21.40
CA ARG A 194 0.77 7.22 -21.82
C ARG A 194 1.60 6.24 -20.98
N TRP A 195 1.17 5.89 -19.78
CA TRP A 195 1.88 4.92 -18.92
C TRP A 195 1.55 3.48 -19.31
N ALA A 196 0.36 3.17 -19.83
CA ALA A 196 -0.02 1.84 -20.32
C ALA A 196 0.94 1.35 -21.42
N ALA A 197 1.39 2.26 -22.29
CA ALA A 197 2.39 1.95 -23.33
C ALA A 197 3.78 1.61 -22.71
N ARG A 198 4.14 2.24 -21.59
CA ARG A 198 5.42 1.98 -20.91
C ARG A 198 5.42 0.66 -20.14
N VAL A 199 4.31 0.29 -19.53
CA VAL A 199 4.12 -0.99 -18.83
C VAL A 199 4.10 -2.15 -19.84
N SER A 200 3.38 -2.00 -20.97
CA SER A 200 3.36 -3.01 -22.04
C SER A 200 4.76 -3.28 -22.64
N GLN A 201 5.61 -2.26 -22.76
CA GLN A 201 6.99 -2.42 -23.23
C GLN A 201 7.93 -3.07 -22.18
N ARG A 202 7.64 -2.96 -20.89
CA ARG A 202 8.38 -3.66 -19.83
C ARG A 202 7.91 -5.09 -19.65
N SER A 203 6.62 -5.36 -19.77
CA SER A 203 6.04 -6.71 -19.62
C SER A 203 6.51 -7.67 -20.71
N SER A 204 6.90 -7.17 -21.88
CA SER A 204 7.52 -7.99 -22.93
C SER A 204 9.01 -8.32 -22.68
N ARG A 205 9.57 -7.89 -21.55
CA ARG A 205 11.00 -8.05 -21.23
C ARG A 205 11.31 -8.79 -19.95
N SER A 206 10.34 -9.30 -19.19
CA SER A 206 10.68 -10.03 -17.98
C SER A 206 9.69 -11.15 -17.65
N ASP A 207 10.22 -12.32 -17.50
CA ASP A 207 9.82 -13.57 -16.91
C ASP A 207 9.24 -13.49 -15.47
N PHE A 208 8.47 -12.46 -15.13
CA PHE A 208 7.92 -12.30 -13.77
C PHE A 208 6.75 -13.28 -13.51
N SER A 209 5.96 -13.61 -14.53
CA SER A 209 4.94 -14.65 -14.47
C SER A 209 5.53 -16.05 -14.22
N ASP A 210 6.76 -16.30 -14.67
CA ASP A 210 7.50 -17.54 -14.45
C ASP A 210 8.05 -17.67 -13.01
N TRP A 211 8.26 -16.57 -12.32
CA TRP A 211 8.73 -16.56 -10.93
C TRP A 211 7.63 -16.98 -9.95
N THR A 212 6.40 -16.50 -10.11
CA THR A 212 5.26 -16.88 -9.26
C THR A 212 4.87 -18.33 -9.45
N ALA A 213 4.95 -18.87 -10.68
CA ALA A 213 4.66 -20.27 -10.99
C ALA A 213 5.74 -21.22 -10.40
N ARG A 214 7.00 -20.83 -10.38
CA ARG A 214 8.10 -21.64 -9.82
C ARG A 214 8.19 -21.60 -8.29
N SER A 215 7.66 -20.56 -7.65
CA SER A 215 7.65 -20.42 -6.18
C SER A 215 6.54 -21.24 -5.52
N SER A 216 5.55 -21.72 -6.28
CA SER A 216 4.39 -22.47 -5.78
C SER A 216 4.55 -24.01 -5.91
N ALA A 217 5.61 -24.52 -6.48
CA ALA A 217 5.84 -25.96 -6.61
C ALA A 217 6.42 -26.54 -5.31
N PRO A 218 5.83 -27.59 -4.72
CA PRO A 218 6.40 -28.27 -3.56
C PRO A 218 7.73 -28.92 -3.97
N ARG A 219 8.82 -28.57 -3.30
CA ARG A 219 10.09 -29.27 -3.41
C ARG A 219 9.97 -30.61 -2.68
N GLU A 220 9.88 -31.71 -3.39
CA GLU A 220 10.13 -33.04 -2.83
C GLU A 220 11.59 -33.09 -2.37
N VAL A 221 11.79 -33.13 -1.07
CA VAL A 221 13.10 -33.43 -0.47
C VAL A 221 13.21 -34.92 -0.42
N SER A 222 13.96 -35.48 -1.37
CA SER A 222 14.38 -36.91 -1.34
C SER A 222 15.55 -37.04 -0.38
N PHE A 223 15.30 -37.67 0.78
CA PHE A 223 16.36 -38.16 1.66
C PHE A 223 16.81 -39.52 1.14
N SER A 224 18.07 -39.61 0.77
CA SER A 224 18.84 -40.87 0.68
C SER A 224 20.03 -40.77 1.59
#